data_2c98105ab3c7020578a48c8720837ee8
#
_entry.id   2c98105ab3c7020578a48c8720837ee8
#
_cell.length_a   1.000
_cell.length_b   1.000
_cell.length_c   1.000
_cell.angle_alpha   90.00
_cell.angle_beta   90.00
_cell.angle_gamma   90.00
#
_symmetry.space_group_name_H-M   'P 1'
#
loop_
_entity.id
_entity.type
_entity.pdbx_description
1 polymer ?
#
loop_
_entity_poly.entity_id
_entity_poly.type
_entity_poly.pdbx_seq_one_letter_code
_entity_poly.pdbx_strand_id
1 'polypeptide(L)'
;MYRLMQPEDKPAVLALWQSQRNESEEFAKKAIEQFAGEQNVYVAEENDEIAAVALAVPVTLQGRTGTYLYGLCGEGSLILAGLVDYLCAQQKLRGAGFTVAVPTGPEQAAFLQDKGFAWAFPLRCLPREVERNLWSQAEFDSVTAKKLCELRERFWPDTVQFSPERMAVVLGDLYSAGATIVSTEQAYGIYFRKEDTLYFVELMAEDDRSAEVLMEAAREKEVIVEKAVITVGAAQNLFLGEGTRQDYGMIRFEGEPFDVSESYMRLMLENG
;
A
#
# COMPACT_ATOMS: atom_id res chain seq x y z
N MET A 1 19.99 -18.76 -10.38
CA MET A 1 20.02 -17.70 -11.41
C MET A 1 18.91 -16.69 -11.15
N TYR A 2 19.10 -15.36 -11.44
CA TYR A 2 18.04 -14.35 -11.29
C TYR A 2 17.60 -13.91 -12.68
N ARG A 3 16.27 -13.87 -12.93
CA ARG A 3 15.71 -13.50 -14.23
C ARG A 3 14.25 -13.03 -14.11
N LEU A 4 13.70 -12.53 -15.20
CA LEU A 4 12.25 -12.36 -15.33
C LEU A 4 11.55 -13.71 -15.37
N MET A 5 10.34 -13.75 -14.79
CA MET A 5 9.44 -14.90 -14.88
C MET A 5 9.13 -15.21 -16.36
N GLN A 6 9.16 -16.47 -16.72
CA GLN A 6 8.66 -16.99 -17.99
C GLN A 6 7.25 -17.56 -17.80
N PRO A 7 6.44 -17.69 -18.84
CA PRO A 7 5.09 -18.24 -18.72
C PRO A 7 5.04 -19.63 -18.05
N GLU A 8 6.07 -20.44 -18.27
CA GLU A 8 6.21 -21.79 -17.73
C GLU A 8 6.46 -21.80 -16.21
N ASP A 9 7.00 -20.72 -15.65
CA ASP A 9 7.28 -20.61 -14.21
C ASP A 9 6.01 -20.34 -13.38
N LYS A 10 4.94 -19.86 -14.01
CA LYS A 10 3.75 -19.37 -13.32
C LYS A 10 3.15 -20.36 -12.33
N PRO A 11 3.03 -21.67 -12.63
CA PRO A 11 2.54 -22.62 -11.66
C PRO A 11 3.44 -22.75 -10.41
N ALA A 12 4.76 -22.74 -10.60
CA ALA A 12 5.73 -22.82 -9.50
C ALA A 12 5.71 -21.54 -8.65
N VAL A 13 5.62 -20.36 -9.28
CA VAL A 13 5.48 -19.07 -8.61
C VAL A 13 4.20 -19.02 -7.77
N LEU A 14 3.05 -19.49 -8.30
CA LEU A 14 1.80 -19.55 -7.55
C LEU A 14 1.89 -20.52 -6.37
N ALA A 15 2.50 -21.68 -6.54
CA ALA A 15 2.71 -22.66 -5.47
C ALA A 15 3.59 -22.08 -4.34
N LEU A 16 4.69 -21.40 -4.69
CA LEU A 16 5.55 -20.73 -3.74
C LEU A 16 4.81 -19.61 -2.98
N TRP A 17 4.02 -18.79 -3.70
CA TRP A 17 3.19 -17.75 -3.10
C TRP A 17 2.22 -18.31 -2.06
N GLN A 18 1.48 -19.36 -2.43
CA GLN A 18 0.51 -20.04 -1.56
C GLN A 18 1.16 -20.68 -0.31
N SER A 19 2.42 -21.10 -0.40
CA SER A 19 3.13 -21.70 0.73
C SER A 19 3.54 -20.67 1.80
N GLN A 20 3.65 -19.38 1.45
CA GLN A 20 4.20 -18.35 2.33
C GLN A 20 3.25 -17.19 2.64
N ARG A 21 2.17 -17.05 1.88
CA ARG A 21 1.20 -15.98 2.03
C ARG A 21 -0.23 -16.53 2.18
N ASN A 22 -1.03 -15.87 3.00
CA ASN A 22 -2.40 -16.27 3.28
C ASN A 22 -3.43 -15.77 2.26
N GLU A 23 -2.97 -15.15 1.17
CA GLU A 23 -3.85 -14.64 0.13
C GLU A 23 -4.42 -15.77 -0.74
N SER A 24 -5.58 -15.55 -1.34
CA SER A 24 -6.20 -16.54 -2.23
C SER A 24 -5.38 -16.72 -3.53
N GLU A 25 -5.48 -17.89 -4.14
CA GLU A 25 -4.86 -18.13 -5.44
C GLU A 25 -5.37 -17.15 -6.52
N GLU A 26 -6.64 -16.77 -6.45
CA GLU A 26 -7.23 -15.78 -7.35
C GLU A 26 -6.56 -14.41 -7.19
N PHE A 27 -6.31 -13.97 -5.95
CA PHE A 27 -5.58 -12.74 -5.68
C PHE A 27 -4.14 -12.83 -6.17
N ALA A 28 -3.42 -13.94 -5.90
CA ALA A 28 -2.06 -14.14 -6.38
C ALA A 28 -1.96 -14.04 -7.92
N LYS A 29 -2.91 -14.62 -8.64
CA LYS A 29 -3.01 -14.46 -10.11
C LYS A 29 -3.21 -13.01 -10.52
N LYS A 30 -4.14 -12.29 -9.88
CA LYS A 30 -4.37 -10.85 -10.13
C LYS A 30 -3.13 -10.00 -9.81
N ALA A 31 -2.42 -10.32 -8.73
CA ALA A 31 -1.20 -9.63 -8.35
C ALA A 31 -0.10 -9.77 -9.42
N ILE A 32 0.07 -10.96 -9.97
CA ILE A 32 1.02 -11.25 -11.05
C ILE A 32 0.59 -10.59 -12.36
N GLU A 33 -0.66 -10.81 -12.80
CA GLU A 33 -1.13 -10.45 -14.14
C GLU A 33 -1.49 -8.97 -14.28
N GLN A 34 -2.15 -8.39 -13.27
CA GLN A 34 -2.76 -7.08 -13.36
C GLN A 34 -2.08 -6.04 -12.46
N PHE A 35 -1.71 -6.42 -11.23
CA PHE A 35 -1.10 -5.46 -10.30
C PHE A 35 0.36 -5.16 -10.67
N ALA A 36 1.21 -6.17 -10.79
CA ALA A 36 2.57 -5.99 -11.30
C ALA A 36 2.62 -5.95 -12.84
N GLY A 37 1.93 -6.90 -13.47
CA GLY A 37 2.11 -7.29 -14.87
C GLY A 37 3.23 -8.35 -14.99
N GLU A 38 3.02 -9.39 -15.78
CA GLU A 38 3.94 -10.54 -15.88
C GLU A 38 5.39 -10.13 -16.22
N GLN A 39 5.56 -9.05 -17.01
CA GLN A 39 6.87 -8.48 -17.36
C GLN A 39 7.61 -7.81 -16.20
N ASN A 40 7.02 -7.73 -15.03
CA ASN A 40 7.58 -7.15 -13.82
C ASN A 40 7.68 -8.15 -12.66
N VAL A 41 7.55 -9.43 -12.97
CA VAL A 41 7.75 -10.53 -12.02
C VAL A 41 9.15 -11.07 -12.16
N TYR A 42 9.89 -11.09 -11.07
CA TYR A 42 11.28 -11.56 -11.01
C TYR A 42 11.35 -12.83 -10.19
N VAL A 43 12.15 -13.77 -10.63
CA VAL A 43 12.35 -15.05 -9.97
C VAL A 43 13.83 -15.34 -9.73
N ALA A 44 14.08 -16.09 -8.68
CA ALA A 44 15.36 -16.76 -8.45
C ALA A 44 15.17 -18.26 -8.71
N GLU A 45 16.04 -18.81 -9.52
CA GLU A 45 16.07 -20.22 -9.87
C GLU A 45 17.31 -20.87 -9.26
N GLU A 46 17.14 -21.98 -8.57
CA GLU A 46 18.19 -22.82 -7.99
C GLU A 46 17.86 -24.29 -8.28
N ASN A 47 18.83 -25.04 -8.81
CA ASN A 47 18.69 -26.45 -9.18
C ASN A 47 17.48 -26.74 -10.10
N ASP A 48 17.22 -25.86 -11.06
CA ASP A 48 16.09 -25.91 -12.00
C ASP A 48 14.71 -25.75 -11.34
N GLU A 49 14.65 -25.24 -10.11
CA GLU A 49 13.41 -24.94 -9.38
C GLU A 49 13.32 -23.44 -9.04
N ILE A 50 12.10 -22.90 -8.98
CA ILE A 50 11.85 -21.54 -8.55
C ILE A 50 11.97 -21.47 -7.02
N ALA A 51 13.05 -20.88 -6.54
CA ALA A 51 13.38 -20.73 -5.12
C ALA A 51 12.87 -19.41 -4.49
N ALA A 52 12.68 -18.36 -5.29
CA ALA A 52 12.12 -17.10 -4.81
C ALA A 52 11.42 -16.31 -5.92
N VAL A 53 10.51 -15.43 -5.53
CA VAL A 53 9.78 -14.51 -6.40
C VAL A 53 9.67 -13.12 -5.75
N ALA A 54 9.67 -12.09 -6.60
CA ALA A 54 9.41 -10.70 -6.20
C ALA A 54 8.71 -9.95 -7.34
N LEU A 55 7.75 -9.11 -7.01
CA LEU A 55 7.00 -8.28 -7.94
C LEU A 55 7.52 -6.84 -7.88
N ALA A 56 7.78 -6.26 -9.05
CA ALA A 56 8.15 -4.86 -9.23
C ALA A 56 6.94 -4.07 -9.71
N VAL A 57 6.09 -3.61 -8.79
CA VAL A 57 4.87 -2.87 -9.14
C VAL A 57 5.20 -1.42 -9.45
N PRO A 58 4.90 -0.89 -10.66
CA PRO A 58 5.16 0.50 -10.99
C PRO A 58 4.37 1.48 -10.13
N VAL A 59 5.06 2.50 -9.62
CA VAL A 59 4.50 3.61 -8.84
C VAL A 59 5.10 4.94 -9.30
N THR A 60 4.48 6.04 -8.87
CA THR A 60 5.01 7.40 -9.08
C THR A 60 5.06 8.16 -7.76
N LEU A 61 6.01 9.09 -7.63
CA LEU A 61 6.11 10.04 -6.52
C LEU A 61 6.75 11.31 -7.03
N GLN A 62 6.15 12.48 -6.79
CA GLN A 62 6.67 13.80 -7.22
C GLN A 62 7.04 13.82 -8.72
N GLY A 63 6.19 13.21 -9.58
CA GLY A 63 6.43 13.12 -11.02
C GLY A 63 7.55 12.16 -11.45
N ARG A 64 8.18 11.47 -10.52
CA ARG A 64 9.23 10.47 -10.78
C ARG A 64 8.65 9.08 -10.86
N THR A 65 9.20 8.24 -11.74
CA THR A 65 8.84 6.82 -11.80
C THR A 65 9.63 6.03 -10.75
N GLY A 66 8.96 5.09 -10.12
CA GLY A 66 9.54 4.20 -9.13
C GLY A 66 8.89 2.83 -9.15
N THR A 67 9.28 2.02 -8.20
CA THR A 67 8.82 0.64 -8.05
C THR A 67 8.37 0.37 -6.61
N TYR A 68 7.26 -0.33 -6.45
CA TYR A 68 6.90 -0.96 -5.18
C TYR A 68 7.34 -2.43 -5.22
N LEU A 69 8.26 -2.78 -4.33
CA LEU A 69 8.67 -4.17 -4.11
C LEU A 69 7.56 -4.89 -3.33
N TYR A 70 6.84 -5.77 -4.01
CA TYR A 70 5.71 -6.50 -3.46
C TYR A 70 5.89 -8.01 -3.61
N GLY A 71 5.21 -8.80 -2.77
CA GLY A 71 5.15 -10.25 -2.92
C GLY A 71 6.52 -10.94 -2.87
N LEU A 72 7.46 -10.42 -2.07
CA LEU A 72 8.75 -11.06 -1.87
C LEU A 72 8.53 -12.36 -1.08
N CYS A 73 8.69 -13.49 -1.76
CA CYS A 73 8.55 -14.84 -1.22
C CYS A 73 9.75 -15.69 -1.63
N GLY A 74 10.14 -16.62 -0.78
CA GLY A 74 11.23 -17.57 -1.06
C GLY A 74 11.93 -18.06 0.20
N GLU A 75 12.84 -19.00 0.03
CA GLU A 75 13.64 -19.55 1.10
C GLU A 75 15.12 -19.15 0.94
N GLY A 76 15.79 -18.92 2.06
CA GLY A 76 17.20 -18.56 2.08
C GLY A 76 17.46 -17.06 1.90
N SER A 77 18.01 -16.45 2.95
CA SER A 77 18.30 -15.00 2.99
C SER A 77 19.22 -14.52 1.85
N LEU A 78 20.17 -15.34 1.41
CA LEU A 78 21.09 -14.99 0.33
C LEU A 78 20.40 -14.97 -1.03
N ILE A 79 19.45 -15.89 -1.29
CA ILE A 79 18.68 -15.95 -2.53
C ILE A 79 17.76 -14.75 -2.63
N LEU A 80 17.02 -14.44 -1.56
CA LEU A 80 16.15 -13.26 -1.47
C LEU A 80 16.97 -11.97 -1.62
N ALA A 81 18.15 -11.88 -0.98
CA ALA A 81 19.02 -10.73 -1.07
C ALA A 81 19.49 -10.48 -2.51
N GLY A 82 19.93 -11.53 -3.21
CA GLY A 82 20.32 -11.43 -4.59
C GLY A 82 19.16 -11.10 -5.54
N LEU A 83 17.96 -11.61 -5.25
CA LEU A 83 16.75 -11.30 -6.04
C LEU A 83 16.37 -9.81 -5.91
N VAL A 84 16.38 -9.26 -4.69
CA VAL A 84 16.10 -7.83 -4.46
C VAL A 84 17.13 -6.95 -5.16
N ASP A 85 18.42 -7.27 -5.04
CA ASP A 85 19.50 -6.50 -5.69
C ASP A 85 19.37 -6.57 -7.22
N TYR A 86 19.06 -7.74 -7.78
CA TYR A 86 18.82 -7.91 -9.21
C TYR A 86 17.60 -7.12 -9.68
N LEU A 87 16.46 -7.22 -8.98
CA LEU A 87 15.23 -6.47 -9.29
C LEU A 87 15.52 -4.96 -9.31
N CYS A 88 16.11 -4.41 -8.24
CA CYS A 88 16.43 -2.99 -8.16
C CYS A 88 17.37 -2.54 -9.28
N ALA A 89 18.39 -3.33 -9.61
CA ALA A 89 19.28 -3.03 -10.72
C ALA A 89 18.55 -3.00 -12.07
N GLN A 90 17.62 -3.95 -12.31
CA GLN A 90 16.82 -3.97 -13.53
C GLN A 90 15.85 -2.79 -13.61
N GLN A 91 15.22 -2.41 -12.47
CA GLN A 91 14.31 -1.26 -12.43
C GLN A 91 15.06 0.05 -12.66
N LYS A 92 16.26 0.20 -12.10
CA LYS A 92 17.16 1.32 -12.41
C LYS A 92 17.46 1.43 -13.91
N LEU A 93 17.79 0.32 -14.56
CA LEU A 93 18.04 0.29 -16.03
C LEU A 93 16.81 0.68 -16.84
N ARG A 94 15.59 0.44 -16.30
CA ARG A 94 14.32 0.85 -16.90
C ARG A 94 13.92 2.30 -16.56
N GLY A 95 14.76 3.04 -15.81
CA GLY A 95 14.56 4.44 -15.47
C GLY A 95 13.83 4.68 -14.17
N ALA A 96 13.63 3.67 -13.32
CA ALA A 96 13.09 3.90 -11.98
C ALA A 96 14.12 4.66 -11.13
N GLY A 97 13.68 5.77 -10.52
CA GLY A 97 14.51 6.59 -9.64
C GLY A 97 14.54 6.10 -8.20
N PHE A 98 13.57 5.29 -7.80
CA PHE A 98 13.45 4.77 -6.44
C PHE A 98 12.68 3.43 -6.40
N THR A 99 12.89 2.70 -5.32
CA THR A 99 12.09 1.52 -4.95
C THR A 99 11.53 1.73 -3.55
N VAL A 100 10.22 1.53 -3.35
CA VAL A 100 9.58 1.55 -2.04
C VAL A 100 9.20 0.13 -1.62
N ALA A 101 9.11 -0.10 -0.31
CA ALA A 101 8.66 -1.35 0.27
C ALA A 101 7.90 -1.11 1.59
N VAL A 102 6.99 -2.02 1.93
CA VAL A 102 6.33 -2.06 3.23
C VAL A 102 6.71 -3.38 3.88
N PRO A 103 7.54 -3.37 4.93
CA PRO A 103 7.93 -4.60 5.61
C PRO A 103 6.77 -5.17 6.43
N THR A 104 6.60 -6.49 6.42
CA THR A 104 5.56 -7.20 7.17
C THR A 104 5.92 -7.42 8.65
N GLY A 105 7.16 -7.10 9.02
CA GLY A 105 7.64 -7.22 10.39
C GLY A 105 9.10 -6.80 10.57
N PRO A 106 9.62 -6.86 11.82
CA PRO A 106 10.96 -6.39 12.14
C PRO A 106 12.09 -7.11 11.38
N GLU A 107 11.94 -8.41 11.15
CA GLU A 107 12.95 -9.21 10.44
C GLU A 107 13.07 -8.78 8.97
N GLN A 108 11.92 -8.57 8.31
CA GLN A 108 11.91 -8.08 6.94
C GLN A 108 12.39 -6.63 6.86
N ALA A 109 12.07 -5.79 7.86
CA ALA A 109 12.59 -4.44 7.94
C ALA A 109 14.12 -4.42 8.03
N ALA A 110 14.71 -5.24 8.91
CA ALA A 110 16.17 -5.37 9.02
C ALA A 110 16.80 -5.86 7.71
N PHE A 111 16.19 -6.88 7.09
CA PHE A 111 16.63 -7.37 5.78
C PHE A 111 16.60 -6.27 4.71
N LEU A 112 15.54 -5.47 4.64
CA LEU A 112 15.44 -4.37 3.69
C LEU A 112 16.45 -3.26 3.99
N GLN A 113 16.74 -2.97 5.27
CA GLN A 113 17.81 -2.03 5.65
C GLN A 113 19.18 -2.49 5.15
N ASP A 114 19.49 -3.78 5.27
CA ASP A 114 20.71 -4.35 4.72
C ASP A 114 20.78 -4.26 3.19
N LYS A 115 19.63 -4.13 2.52
CA LYS A 115 19.51 -3.87 1.08
C LYS A 115 19.49 -2.37 0.71
N GLY A 116 19.77 -1.49 1.65
CA GLY A 116 19.88 -0.05 1.43
C GLY A 116 18.56 0.70 1.44
N PHE A 117 17.47 0.08 1.92
CA PHE A 117 16.23 0.78 2.20
C PHE A 117 16.30 1.53 3.53
N ALA A 118 15.70 2.71 3.59
CA ALA A 118 15.58 3.51 4.80
C ALA A 118 14.10 3.82 5.08
N TRP A 119 13.73 3.95 6.35
CA TRP A 119 12.42 4.41 6.76
C TRP A 119 12.16 5.84 6.25
N ALA A 120 11.02 6.07 5.60
CA ALA A 120 10.72 7.33 4.93
C ALA A 120 9.28 7.81 5.07
N PHE A 121 8.31 6.92 5.21
CA PHE A 121 6.89 7.25 5.16
C PHE A 121 6.18 6.87 6.48
N PRO A 122 6.40 7.62 7.57
CA PRO A 122 5.74 7.35 8.84
C PRO A 122 4.25 7.69 8.77
N LEU A 123 3.46 6.93 9.53
CA LEU A 123 2.04 7.17 9.74
C LEU A 123 1.78 7.60 11.19
N ARG A 124 0.62 8.19 11.45
CA ARG A 124 0.07 8.41 12.78
C ARG A 124 -1.23 7.65 12.94
N CYS A 125 -1.36 6.94 14.05
CA CYS A 125 -2.57 6.22 14.40
C CYS A 125 -3.26 6.94 15.56
N LEU A 126 -4.52 7.34 15.37
CA LEU A 126 -5.28 8.16 16.30
C LEU A 126 -6.59 7.42 16.70
N PRO A 127 -6.73 6.98 17.96
CA PRO A 127 -8.04 6.56 18.48
C PRO A 127 -8.92 7.78 18.76
N ARG A 128 -10.21 7.69 18.42
CA ARG A 128 -11.21 8.75 18.66
C ARG A 128 -12.56 8.17 19.05
N GLU A 129 -13.30 8.90 19.89
CA GLU A 129 -14.73 8.73 19.99
C GLU A 129 -15.40 9.47 18.84
N VAL A 130 -16.44 8.88 18.26
CA VAL A 130 -17.17 9.47 17.14
C VAL A 130 -18.53 9.91 17.61
N GLU A 131 -18.77 11.22 17.55
CA GLU A 131 -20.05 11.80 17.90
C GLU A 131 -21.15 11.43 16.90
N ARG A 132 -22.38 11.41 17.40
CA ARG A 132 -23.54 11.16 16.58
C ARG A 132 -24.07 12.45 15.97
N ASN A 133 -24.19 12.45 14.62
CA ASN A 133 -24.71 13.61 13.93
C ASN A 133 -25.59 13.16 12.73
N LEU A 134 -26.89 13.21 12.93
CA LEU A 134 -27.88 12.82 11.90
C LEU A 134 -27.89 13.74 10.67
N TRP A 135 -27.22 14.86 10.72
CA TRP A 135 -27.13 15.82 9.62
C TRP A 135 -25.89 15.64 8.76
N SER A 136 -24.94 14.83 9.22
CA SER A 136 -23.74 14.52 8.43
C SER A 136 -24.12 13.68 7.22
N GLN A 137 -23.76 14.17 6.03
CA GLN A 137 -24.05 13.52 4.76
C GLN A 137 -22.76 13.17 4.04
N ALA A 138 -22.73 11.97 3.48
CA ALA A 138 -21.61 11.49 2.66
C ALA A 138 -22.12 10.48 1.63
N GLU A 139 -21.34 10.28 0.59
CA GLU A 139 -21.52 9.18 -0.37
C GLU A 139 -20.73 7.95 0.08
N PHE A 140 -21.28 6.78 -0.17
CA PHE A 140 -20.65 5.52 0.17
C PHE A 140 -20.44 4.67 -1.07
N ASP A 141 -19.26 4.10 -1.20
CA ASP A 141 -18.87 3.14 -2.25
C ASP A 141 -19.08 3.66 -3.68
N SER A 142 -19.10 4.99 -3.86
CA SER A 142 -19.26 5.67 -5.14
C SER A 142 -17.92 6.03 -5.82
N VAL A 143 -16.81 5.89 -5.09
CA VAL A 143 -15.47 6.28 -5.56
C VAL A 143 -14.85 5.18 -6.41
N THR A 144 -14.60 5.47 -7.68
CA THR A 144 -13.86 4.57 -8.58
C THR A 144 -12.35 4.65 -8.35
N ALA A 145 -11.60 3.66 -8.83
CA ALA A 145 -10.13 3.65 -8.75
C ALA A 145 -9.49 4.91 -9.34
N LYS A 146 -9.98 5.37 -10.48
CA LYS A 146 -9.53 6.64 -11.11
C LYS A 146 -9.81 7.82 -10.19
N LYS A 147 -11.02 7.90 -9.65
CA LYS A 147 -11.41 8.99 -8.74
C LYS A 147 -10.59 8.99 -7.45
N LEU A 148 -10.26 7.80 -6.90
CA LEU A 148 -9.41 7.68 -5.72
C LEU A 148 -7.99 8.21 -5.99
N CYS A 149 -7.40 7.90 -7.15
CA CYS A 149 -6.11 8.47 -7.54
C CYS A 149 -6.18 10.01 -7.63
N GLU A 150 -7.24 10.57 -8.25
CA GLU A 150 -7.45 12.02 -8.33
C GLU A 150 -7.63 12.67 -6.95
N LEU A 151 -8.35 12.03 -6.02
CA LEU A 151 -8.54 12.52 -4.66
C LEU A 151 -7.23 12.50 -3.87
N ARG A 152 -6.43 11.45 -3.98
CA ARG A 152 -5.10 11.38 -3.37
C ARG A 152 -4.21 12.52 -3.84
N GLU A 153 -4.14 12.76 -5.16
CA GLU A 153 -3.37 13.85 -5.75
C GLU A 153 -3.89 15.22 -5.32
N ARG A 154 -5.22 15.38 -5.19
CA ARG A 154 -5.84 16.64 -4.75
C ARG A 154 -5.51 16.94 -3.28
N PHE A 155 -5.67 15.96 -2.38
CA PHE A 155 -5.48 16.18 -0.94
C PHE A 155 -4.01 16.15 -0.53
N TRP A 156 -3.19 15.33 -1.20
CA TRP A 156 -1.77 15.20 -0.93
C TRP A 156 -0.98 14.88 -2.19
N PRO A 157 -0.54 15.90 -2.95
CA PRO A 157 0.19 15.71 -4.22
C PRO A 157 1.44 14.84 -4.11
N ASP A 158 2.16 14.94 -2.97
CA ASP A 158 3.36 14.15 -2.69
C ASP A 158 3.03 12.75 -2.13
N THR A 159 2.15 12.03 -2.82
CA THR A 159 1.75 10.67 -2.47
C THR A 159 2.38 9.65 -3.41
N VAL A 160 2.85 8.52 -2.85
CA VAL A 160 3.20 7.35 -3.68
C VAL A 160 1.92 6.81 -4.32
N GLN A 161 1.85 6.86 -5.66
CA GLN A 161 0.64 6.58 -6.43
C GLN A 161 0.79 5.35 -7.32
N PHE A 162 -0.28 4.55 -7.38
CA PHE A 162 -0.51 3.58 -8.46
C PHE A 162 -1.21 4.24 -9.65
N SER A 163 -1.11 3.61 -10.83
CA SER A 163 -2.04 3.94 -11.92
C SER A 163 -3.47 3.51 -11.56
N PRO A 164 -4.52 4.10 -12.20
CA PRO A 164 -5.91 3.71 -11.95
C PRO A 164 -6.18 2.22 -12.13
N GLU A 165 -5.51 1.55 -13.07
CA GLU A 165 -5.67 0.11 -13.33
C GLU A 165 -5.15 -0.72 -12.14
N ARG A 166 -4.00 -0.34 -11.57
CA ARG A 166 -3.43 -1.00 -10.39
C ARG A 166 -4.23 -0.68 -9.13
N MET A 167 -4.69 0.56 -9.01
CA MET A 167 -5.58 0.95 -7.92
C MET A 167 -6.90 0.16 -7.94
N ALA A 168 -7.39 -0.23 -9.13
CA ALA A 168 -8.57 -1.09 -9.23
C ALA A 168 -8.36 -2.49 -8.62
N VAL A 169 -7.14 -3.05 -8.72
CA VAL A 169 -6.80 -4.32 -8.04
C VAL A 169 -6.83 -4.14 -6.53
N VAL A 170 -6.22 -3.05 -6.02
CA VAL A 170 -6.23 -2.71 -4.58
C VAL A 170 -7.65 -2.54 -4.06
N LEU A 171 -8.50 -1.77 -4.77
CA LEU A 171 -9.89 -1.57 -4.39
C LEU A 171 -10.70 -2.87 -4.41
N GLY A 172 -10.49 -3.72 -5.41
CA GLY A 172 -11.16 -5.02 -5.50
C GLY A 172 -10.83 -5.91 -4.30
N ASP A 173 -9.57 -5.91 -3.86
CA ASP A 173 -9.12 -6.63 -2.67
C ASP A 173 -9.74 -6.05 -1.39
N LEU A 174 -9.68 -4.73 -1.21
CA LEU A 174 -10.28 -4.04 -0.07
C LEU A 174 -11.80 -4.31 0.04
N TYR A 175 -12.55 -4.22 -1.05
CA TYR A 175 -13.98 -4.55 -1.06
C TYR A 175 -14.23 -6.02 -0.73
N SER A 176 -13.41 -6.92 -1.26
CA SER A 176 -13.51 -8.36 -0.93
C SER A 176 -13.25 -8.64 0.54
N ALA A 177 -12.41 -7.83 1.18
CA ALA A 177 -12.13 -7.88 2.61
C ALA A 177 -13.18 -7.14 3.47
N GLY A 178 -14.19 -6.50 2.86
CA GLY A 178 -15.27 -5.81 3.56
C GLY A 178 -15.00 -4.34 3.88
N ALA A 179 -14.08 -3.69 3.18
CA ALA A 179 -13.88 -2.25 3.30
C ALA A 179 -15.07 -1.46 2.77
N THR A 180 -15.31 -0.29 3.35
CA THR A 180 -16.25 0.72 2.87
C THR A 180 -15.48 1.99 2.55
N ILE A 181 -15.80 2.62 1.42
CA ILE A 181 -15.28 3.95 1.06
C ILE A 181 -16.37 4.97 1.33
N VAL A 182 -16.05 5.99 2.12
CA VAL A 182 -16.90 7.13 2.41
C VAL A 182 -16.28 8.39 1.85
N SER A 183 -17.07 9.28 1.25
CA SER A 183 -16.56 10.51 0.66
C SER A 183 -17.56 11.66 0.76
N THR A 184 -17.01 12.87 0.85
CA THR A 184 -17.69 14.16 0.70
C THR A 184 -16.93 14.98 -0.35
N GLU A 185 -17.30 16.22 -0.58
CA GLU A 185 -16.50 17.13 -1.42
C GLU A 185 -15.14 17.48 -0.81
N GLN A 186 -15.04 17.47 0.54
CA GLN A 186 -13.88 17.97 1.29
C GLN A 186 -13.08 16.87 2.00
N ALA A 187 -13.51 15.61 1.91
CA ALA A 187 -12.83 14.50 2.57
C ALA A 187 -13.16 13.17 1.90
N TYR A 188 -12.29 12.17 2.07
CA TYR A 188 -12.64 10.77 1.85
C TYR A 188 -11.92 9.88 2.87
N GLY A 189 -12.46 8.68 3.07
CA GLY A 189 -11.85 7.67 3.92
C GLY A 189 -12.18 6.26 3.46
N ILE A 190 -11.29 5.34 3.76
CA ILE A 190 -11.49 3.91 3.54
C ILE A 190 -11.42 3.24 4.90
N TYR A 191 -12.48 2.55 5.29
CA TYR A 191 -12.55 1.95 6.61
C TYR A 191 -13.06 0.50 6.58
N PHE A 192 -12.66 -0.23 7.62
CA PHE A 192 -13.24 -1.50 8.01
C PHE A 192 -14.00 -1.32 9.31
N ARG A 193 -15.15 -1.98 9.45
CA ARG A 193 -15.83 -2.06 10.71
C ARG A 193 -15.45 -3.35 11.44
N LYS A 194 -15.03 -3.23 12.70
CA LYS A 194 -14.82 -4.36 13.61
C LYS A 194 -15.55 -4.03 14.93
N GLU A 195 -16.58 -4.79 15.26
CA GLU A 195 -17.41 -4.58 16.46
C GLU A 195 -18.01 -3.17 16.53
N ASP A 196 -17.63 -2.37 17.53
CA ASP A 196 -18.05 -1.00 17.80
C ASP A 196 -17.10 0.07 17.23
N THR A 197 -16.09 -0.33 16.46
CA THR A 197 -15.00 0.55 16.02
C THR A 197 -14.87 0.58 14.50
N LEU A 198 -14.71 1.79 13.93
CA LEU A 198 -14.30 2.02 12.55
C LEU A 198 -12.77 2.13 12.47
N TYR A 199 -12.15 1.31 11.65
CA TYR A 199 -10.71 1.38 11.37
C TYR A 199 -10.48 2.03 10.01
N PHE A 200 -10.22 3.33 10.00
CA PHE A 200 -9.85 4.06 8.79
C PHE A 200 -8.40 3.72 8.43
N VAL A 201 -8.24 2.88 7.43
CA VAL A 201 -6.92 2.54 6.89
C VAL A 201 -6.32 3.68 6.08
N GLU A 202 -7.16 4.56 5.58
CA GLU A 202 -6.79 5.83 4.97
C GLU A 202 -7.88 6.87 5.23
N LEU A 203 -7.49 8.09 5.62
CA LEU A 203 -8.36 9.24 5.73
C LEU A 203 -7.63 10.48 5.23
N MET A 204 -8.26 11.20 4.29
CA MET A 204 -7.78 12.48 3.78
C MET A 204 -8.90 13.50 3.80
N ALA A 205 -8.60 14.70 4.24
CA ALA A 205 -9.54 15.80 4.35
C ALA A 205 -8.83 17.15 4.21
N GLU A 206 -9.59 18.20 3.89
CA GLU A 206 -9.07 19.57 3.81
C GLU A 206 -8.68 20.11 5.20
N ASP A 207 -9.45 19.73 6.23
CA ASP A 207 -9.25 20.11 7.62
C ASP A 207 -9.85 19.10 8.61
N ASP A 208 -9.62 19.31 9.90
CA ASP A 208 -10.11 18.45 10.97
C ASP A 208 -11.64 18.37 11.00
N ARG A 209 -12.35 19.46 10.72
CA ARG A 209 -13.81 19.49 10.71
C ARG A 209 -14.38 18.64 9.58
N SER A 210 -13.79 18.69 8.40
CA SER A 210 -14.17 17.86 7.24
C SER A 210 -13.93 16.37 7.54
N ALA A 211 -12.84 16.05 8.23
CA ALA A 211 -12.56 14.69 8.70
C ALA A 211 -13.60 14.21 9.73
N GLU A 212 -13.99 15.06 10.70
CA GLU A 212 -15.01 14.76 11.68
C GLU A 212 -16.38 14.49 11.03
N VAL A 213 -16.82 15.35 10.11
CA VAL A 213 -18.08 15.18 9.35
C VAL A 213 -18.09 13.84 8.61
N LEU A 214 -16.97 13.45 8.02
CA LEU A 214 -16.84 12.17 7.34
C LEU A 214 -17.00 10.99 8.31
N MET A 215 -16.36 11.04 9.47
CA MET A 215 -16.47 10.01 10.51
C MET A 215 -17.89 9.94 11.10
N GLU A 216 -18.53 11.08 11.36
CA GLU A 216 -19.91 11.18 11.82
C GLU A 216 -20.86 10.51 10.82
N ALA A 217 -20.71 10.77 9.51
CA ALA A 217 -21.49 10.13 8.46
C ALA A 217 -21.26 8.60 8.40
N ALA A 218 -20.00 8.15 8.52
CA ALA A 218 -19.70 6.73 8.58
C ALA A 218 -20.35 6.06 9.81
N ARG A 219 -20.34 6.73 10.96
CA ARG A 219 -21.03 6.26 12.16
C ARG A 219 -22.54 6.15 11.97
N GLU A 220 -23.18 7.12 11.31
CA GLU A 220 -24.63 7.05 11.06
C GLU A 220 -25.01 5.88 10.16
N LYS A 221 -24.15 5.50 9.22
CA LYS A 221 -24.29 4.26 8.42
C LYS A 221 -24.15 3.02 9.30
N GLU A 222 -23.18 3.03 10.22
CA GLU A 222 -22.77 1.89 11.06
C GLU A 222 -23.35 2.03 12.48
N VAL A 223 -24.63 1.78 12.65
CA VAL A 223 -25.49 2.12 13.80
C VAL A 223 -24.94 1.81 15.20
N ILE A 224 -24.08 0.80 15.36
CA ILE A 224 -23.56 0.36 16.67
C ILE A 224 -22.14 0.89 16.99
N VAL A 225 -21.58 1.71 16.10
CA VAL A 225 -20.22 2.23 16.23
C VAL A 225 -20.21 3.41 17.19
N GLU A 226 -19.20 3.47 18.05
CA GLU A 226 -18.94 4.57 18.99
C GLU A 226 -17.49 5.11 18.87
N LYS A 227 -16.60 4.37 18.22
CA LYS A 227 -15.18 4.68 18.15
C LYS A 227 -14.66 4.62 16.71
N ALA A 228 -13.60 5.36 16.47
CA ALA A 228 -12.78 5.25 15.27
C ALA A 228 -11.30 5.17 15.62
N VAL A 229 -10.57 4.44 14.83
CA VAL A 229 -9.10 4.48 14.78
C VAL A 229 -8.74 4.98 13.38
N ILE A 230 -8.04 6.12 13.33
CA ILE A 230 -7.73 6.78 12.07
C ILE A 230 -6.24 6.61 11.79
N THR A 231 -5.90 6.26 10.55
CA THR A 231 -4.52 6.27 10.06
C THR A 231 -4.33 7.41 9.07
N VAL A 232 -3.41 8.32 9.38
CA VAL A 232 -3.02 9.46 8.54
C VAL A 232 -1.51 9.49 8.33
N GLY A 233 -1.03 10.15 7.29
CA GLY A 233 0.40 10.40 7.12
C GLY A 233 0.95 11.27 8.24
N ALA A 234 2.18 11.03 8.69
CA ALA A 234 2.77 11.80 9.78
C ALA A 234 2.95 13.29 9.43
N ALA A 235 3.13 13.61 8.15
CA ALA A 235 3.22 14.98 7.65
C ALA A 235 1.86 15.65 7.42
N GLN A 236 0.75 14.91 7.41
CA GLN A 236 -0.58 15.49 7.22
C GLN A 236 -0.97 16.42 8.39
N ASN A 237 -1.59 17.55 8.05
CA ASN A 237 -2.01 18.57 9.01
C ASN A 237 -3.28 18.22 9.79
N LEU A 238 -3.85 17.03 9.59
CA LEU A 238 -5.03 16.58 10.33
C LEU A 238 -4.67 16.22 11.77
N PHE A 239 -5.45 16.76 12.73
CA PHE A 239 -5.32 16.46 14.15
C PHE A 239 -3.88 16.59 14.66
N LEU A 240 -3.29 17.78 14.43
CA LEU A 240 -1.89 18.07 14.77
C LEU A 240 -1.58 17.80 16.23
N GLY A 241 -0.46 17.12 16.47
CA GLY A 241 0.01 16.79 17.82
C GLY A 241 -0.67 15.59 18.46
N GLU A 242 -1.65 14.96 17.77
CA GLU A 242 -2.35 13.79 18.26
C GLU A 242 -1.86 12.50 17.62
N GLY A 243 -2.11 11.38 18.31
CA GLY A 243 -1.82 10.04 17.82
C GLY A 243 -0.38 9.57 18.04
N THR A 244 -0.18 8.29 17.77
CA THR A 244 1.11 7.63 17.90
C THR A 244 1.75 7.46 16.52
N ARG A 245 2.97 7.97 16.38
CA ARG A 245 3.78 7.81 15.17
C ARG A 245 4.26 6.37 15.05
N GLN A 246 4.16 5.82 13.84
CA GLN A 246 4.59 4.47 13.48
C GLN A 246 5.43 4.52 12.21
N ASP A 247 6.51 3.76 12.19
CA ASP A 247 7.24 3.50 10.96
C ASP A 247 6.37 2.62 10.06
N TYR A 248 6.25 2.98 8.76
CA TYR A 248 5.38 2.26 7.84
C TYR A 248 6.11 1.86 6.56
N GLY A 249 6.60 2.80 5.80
CA GLY A 249 7.18 2.54 4.51
C GLY A 249 8.65 2.89 4.42
N MET A 250 9.35 2.15 3.58
CA MET A 250 10.77 2.31 3.34
C MET A 250 11.03 2.70 1.89
N ILE A 251 12.13 3.41 1.64
CA ILE A 251 12.58 3.80 0.30
C ILE A 251 14.05 3.44 0.12
N ARG A 252 14.40 3.02 -1.10
CA ARG A 252 15.75 2.94 -1.63
C ARG A 252 15.82 3.81 -2.88
N PHE A 253 16.78 4.70 -2.95
CA PHE A 253 17.01 5.51 -4.15
C PHE A 253 17.89 4.74 -5.13
N GLU A 254 17.44 4.62 -6.38
CA GLU A 254 18.17 3.96 -7.46
C GLU A 254 18.97 4.99 -8.30
N GLY A 255 18.62 6.25 -8.17
CA GLY A 255 19.27 7.41 -8.78
C GLY A 255 19.71 8.44 -7.75
N GLU A 256 19.66 9.72 -8.13
CA GLU A 256 19.91 10.84 -7.23
C GLU A 256 18.81 10.93 -6.18
N PRO A 257 19.13 10.94 -4.87
CA PRO A 257 18.15 11.10 -3.80
C PRO A 257 17.39 12.44 -3.92
N PHE A 258 16.13 12.43 -3.50
CA PHE A 258 15.29 13.61 -3.41
C PHE A 258 14.54 13.64 -2.08
N ASP A 259 14.02 14.80 -1.69
CA ASP A 259 13.33 14.96 -0.43
C ASP A 259 11.97 14.27 -0.45
N VAL A 260 11.73 13.40 0.55
CA VAL A 260 10.48 12.67 0.77
C VAL A 260 9.93 12.88 2.18
N SER A 261 10.48 13.87 2.93
CA SER A 261 10.11 14.12 4.33
C SER A 261 8.63 14.45 4.52
N GLU A 262 8.03 15.13 3.54
CA GLU A 262 6.61 15.49 3.51
C GLU A 262 5.76 14.52 2.66
N SER A 263 6.36 13.46 2.13
CA SER A 263 5.66 12.53 1.25
C SER A 263 4.81 11.55 2.04
N TYR A 264 3.73 11.11 1.41
CA TYR A 264 2.81 10.12 1.96
C TYR A 264 2.88 8.80 1.19
N MET A 265 2.79 7.70 1.90
CA MET A 265 2.62 6.38 1.31
C MET A 265 1.62 5.57 2.14
N ARG A 266 0.60 5.06 1.49
CA ARG A 266 -0.30 4.04 2.00
C ARG A 266 -0.76 3.17 0.84
N LEU A 267 -0.24 1.96 0.76
CA LEU A 267 -0.43 1.11 -0.42
C LEU A 267 -1.59 0.12 -0.25
N MET A 268 -1.98 -0.20 0.99
CA MET A 268 -3.19 -0.95 1.35
C MET A 268 -3.19 -2.45 1.00
N LEU A 269 -2.07 -3.01 0.54
CA LEU A 269 -1.89 -4.44 0.24
C LEU A 269 -0.84 -5.12 1.15
N GLU A 270 -0.43 -4.47 2.19
CA GLU A 270 0.59 -4.98 3.12
C GLU A 270 0.07 -5.95 4.17
N ASN A 271 -1.24 -6.14 4.24
CA ASN A 271 -1.91 -7.01 5.21
C ASN A 271 -2.36 -8.31 4.53
N GLY A 272 -1.42 -9.07 4.03
CA GLY A 272 -1.67 -10.42 3.55
C GLY A 272 -1.57 -11.44 4.68
#